data_9f4e9264a4fae5f113dfc31ec4aa7ae9
#
_entry.id   9f4e9264a4fae5f113dfc31ec4aa7ae9
#
_cell.length_a   1.000
_cell.length_b   1.000
_cell.length_c   1.000
_cell.angle_alpha   90.00
_cell.angle_beta   90.00
_cell.angle_gamma   90.00
#
_symmetry.space_group_name_H-M   'P 1'
#
loop_
_entity.id
_entity.type
_entity.pdbx_description
1 polymer ?
#
loop_
_entity_poly.entity_id
_entity_poly.type
_entity_poly.pdbx_seq_one_letter_code
_entity_poly.pdbx_strand_id
1 'polypeptide(L)'
;MQLCQKEKCTSCGACTVSCPKNAIYFETNEYGFCYPRIDDAKCVDCGLCRKSCHVLNELNGNIPQKAYAVWSSDSEDRKTSTSGGAASVFYNEVLKNKGICYGAVYDSDLKVVIKGYDDNNILKFKNSKYVHSKMGSTFLDIKNQLKDGYEVIFIGLPCQVAALRTYLKIDFRNLILVDIICHGTPPQVYLDEHIHYFENKKSRKADEIRFRQDNEFYFSLKSSNTVKPFVSMHKNLDTYLLSFFEALTYYDSCYDCKYACNERVSDITIGDFWGLGLKEPFKHGYSGAVSVVLINTKKGVSFFDRVKNKCCLLYTSPSPRDPKTSRMPSSA
;
A
#
# COMPACT_ATOMS: atom_id res chain seq x y z
N MET A 1 -27.29 -13.78 -6.25
CA MET A 1 -25.88 -14.29 -6.11
C MET A 1 -25.25 -13.73 -4.85
N GLN A 2 -24.32 -14.44 -4.18
CA GLN A 2 -23.65 -13.95 -2.97
C GLN A 2 -22.15 -13.71 -3.26
N LEU A 3 -21.62 -12.55 -2.84
CA LEU A 3 -20.19 -12.26 -2.78
C LEU A 3 -19.54 -13.01 -1.59
N CYS A 4 -18.26 -12.75 -1.32
CA CYS A 4 -17.62 -13.30 -0.11
C CYS A 4 -18.28 -12.75 1.17
N GLN A 5 -18.03 -13.42 2.29
CA GLN A 5 -18.49 -12.95 3.61
C GLN A 5 -17.96 -11.53 3.86
N LYS A 6 -18.78 -10.69 4.48
CA LYS A 6 -18.48 -9.27 4.75
C LYS A 6 -17.20 -9.13 5.58
N GLU A 7 -17.06 -9.94 6.61
CA GLU A 7 -15.96 -9.93 7.57
C GLU A 7 -14.60 -10.27 6.92
N LYS A 8 -14.64 -11.01 5.79
CA LYS A 8 -13.46 -11.38 5.01
C LYS A 8 -13.21 -10.46 3.81
N CYS A 9 -14.19 -9.60 3.49
CA CYS A 9 -14.10 -8.70 2.34
C CYS A 9 -13.09 -7.57 2.59
N THR A 10 -12.08 -7.48 1.74
CA THR A 10 -11.04 -6.43 1.82
C THR A 10 -11.43 -5.14 1.07
N SER A 11 -12.65 -5.04 0.58
CA SER A 11 -13.16 -3.88 -0.18
C SER A 11 -12.28 -3.46 -1.37
N CYS A 12 -11.58 -4.43 -1.97
CA CYS A 12 -10.61 -4.18 -3.04
C CYS A 12 -11.23 -3.72 -4.37
N GLY A 13 -12.52 -4.00 -4.62
CA GLY A 13 -13.24 -3.57 -5.83
C GLY A 13 -13.03 -4.46 -7.07
N ALA A 14 -12.31 -5.56 -7.02
CA ALA A 14 -12.13 -6.45 -8.17
C ALA A 14 -13.46 -7.00 -8.73
N CYS A 15 -14.44 -7.25 -7.86
CA CYS A 15 -15.76 -7.71 -8.24
C CYS A 15 -16.55 -6.67 -9.03
N THR A 16 -16.42 -5.37 -8.72
CA THR A 16 -17.13 -4.30 -9.44
C THR A 16 -16.62 -4.16 -10.86
N VAL A 17 -15.30 -4.14 -11.04
CA VAL A 17 -14.65 -4.03 -12.37
C VAL A 17 -14.87 -5.28 -13.22
N SER A 18 -15.08 -6.44 -12.60
CA SER A 18 -15.36 -7.70 -13.29
C SER A 18 -16.80 -7.87 -13.74
N CYS A 19 -17.72 -6.99 -13.31
CA CYS A 19 -19.14 -7.13 -13.63
C CYS A 19 -19.48 -6.47 -14.99
N PRO A 20 -19.79 -7.25 -16.05
CA PRO A 20 -20.09 -6.69 -17.37
C PRO A 20 -21.43 -5.96 -17.42
N LYS A 21 -22.28 -6.14 -16.40
CA LYS A 21 -23.59 -5.51 -16.27
C LYS A 21 -23.59 -4.32 -15.31
N ASN A 22 -22.43 -3.95 -14.74
CA ASN A 22 -22.30 -2.91 -13.72
C ASN A 22 -23.33 -3.10 -12.58
N ALA A 23 -23.61 -4.36 -12.23
CA ALA A 23 -24.58 -4.73 -11.20
C ALA A 23 -23.99 -4.71 -9.79
N ILE A 24 -22.72 -4.31 -9.62
CA ILE A 24 -22.06 -4.26 -8.32
C ILE A 24 -21.65 -2.83 -8.01
N TYR A 25 -22.11 -2.34 -6.89
CA TYR A 25 -21.79 -1.00 -6.37
C TYR A 25 -21.30 -1.09 -4.93
N PHE A 26 -20.65 -0.04 -4.45
CA PHE A 26 -20.25 0.05 -3.06
C PHE A 26 -21.31 0.77 -2.23
N GLU A 27 -21.63 0.20 -1.08
CA GLU A 27 -22.50 0.77 -0.07
C GLU A 27 -21.70 1.02 1.20
N THR A 28 -21.87 2.21 1.77
CA THR A 28 -21.22 2.57 3.05
C THR A 28 -22.21 2.34 4.18
N ASN A 29 -21.79 1.61 5.22
CA ASN A 29 -22.60 1.39 6.40
C ASN A 29 -22.55 2.60 7.36
N GLU A 30 -23.32 2.55 8.44
CA GLU A 30 -23.40 3.61 9.46
C GLU A 30 -22.06 3.94 10.15
N TYR A 31 -21.11 3.00 10.15
CA TYR A 31 -19.75 3.17 10.69
C TYR A 31 -18.73 3.60 9.63
N GLY A 32 -19.15 3.92 8.41
CA GLY A 32 -18.28 4.39 7.35
C GLY A 32 -17.53 3.31 6.57
N PHE A 33 -17.74 2.04 6.89
CA PHE A 33 -17.14 0.93 6.13
C PHE A 33 -17.88 0.71 4.83
N CYS A 34 -17.12 0.59 3.74
CA CYS A 34 -17.65 0.53 2.39
C CYS A 34 -17.48 -0.90 1.83
N TYR A 35 -18.60 -1.56 1.52
CA TYR A 35 -18.62 -2.95 1.03
C TYR A 35 -19.39 -3.08 -0.28
N PRO A 36 -19.02 -4.02 -1.17
CA PRO A 36 -19.74 -4.23 -2.42
C PRO A 36 -21.12 -4.87 -2.18
N ARG A 37 -22.12 -4.38 -2.93
CA ARG A 37 -23.48 -4.90 -2.99
C ARG A 37 -23.84 -5.26 -4.43
N ILE A 38 -24.76 -6.19 -4.59
CA ILE A 38 -25.28 -6.61 -5.89
C ILE A 38 -26.67 -5.98 -6.09
N ASP A 39 -26.85 -5.36 -7.24
CA ASP A 39 -28.17 -4.95 -7.75
C ASP A 39 -28.78 -6.17 -8.47
N ASP A 40 -29.72 -6.84 -7.79
CA ASP A 40 -30.33 -8.07 -8.28
C ASP A 40 -31.13 -7.84 -9.58
N ALA A 41 -31.63 -6.62 -9.83
CA ALA A 41 -32.33 -6.29 -11.06
C ALA A 41 -31.40 -6.27 -12.30
N LYS A 42 -30.12 -6.01 -12.10
CA LYS A 42 -29.10 -5.99 -13.17
C LYS A 42 -28.26 -7.27 -13.23
N CYS A 43 -28.27 -8.04 -12.16
CA CYS A 43 -27.42 -9.23 -12.05
C CYS A 43 -27.94 -10.37 -12.93
N VAL A 44 -27.08 -10.90 -13.80
CA VAL A 44 -27.39 -12.05 -14.68
C VAL A 44 -26.74 -13.34 -14.18
N ASP A 45 -26.30 -13.38 -12.95
CA ASP A 45 -25.70 -14.53 -12.25
C ASP A 45 -24.55 -15.25 -12.98
N CYS A 46 -23.73 -14.50 -13.72
CA CYS A 46 -22.63 -15.05 -14.54
C CYS A 46 -21.39 -15.51 -13.74
N GLY A 47 -21.29 -15.20 -12.45
CA GLY A 47 -20.23 -15.63 -11.55
C GLY A 47 -18.87 -14.96 -11.75
N LEU A 48 -18.70 -13.98 -12.66
CA LEU A 48 -17.40 -13.34 -12.92
C LEU A 48 -16.84 -12.60 -11.71
N CYS A 49 -17.70 -11.95 -10.92
CA CYS A 49 -17.32 -11.28 -9.67
C CYS A 49 -16.73 -12.25 -8.62
N ARG A 50 -17.28 -13.47 -8.54
CA ARG A 50 -16.75 -14.51 -7.65
C ARG A 50 -15.41 -15.05 -8.13
N LYS A 51 -15.24 -15.22 -9.45
CA LYS A 51 -13.98 -15.68 -10.06
C LYS A 51 -12.84 -14.67 -9.92
N SER A 52 -13.14 -13.37 -9.74
CA SER A 52 -12.14 -12.33 -9.53
C SER A 52 -11.88 -12.01 -8.06
N CYS A 53 -12.61 -12.62 -7.13
CA CYS A 53 -12.48 -12.37 -5.71
C CYS A 53 -11.35 -13.23 -5.10
N HIS A 54 -10.27 -12.60 -4.64
CA HIS A 54 -9.14 -13.28 -4.00
C HIS A 54 -9.47 -13.93 -2.65
N VAL A 55 -10.62 -13.57 -2.05
CA VAL A 55 -11.11 -14.20 -0.82
C VAL A 55 -11.74 -15.57 -1.12
N LEU A 56 -12.38 -15.70 -2.28
CA LEU A 56 -13.02 -16.94 -2.75
C LEU A 56 -12.07 -17.82 -3.58
N ASN A 57 -10.96 -17.28 -4.05
CA ASN A 57 -9.97 -17.98 -4.88
C ASN A 57 -8.60 -17.75 -4.25
N GLU A 58 -8.20 -18.68 -3.41
CA GLU A 58 -6.94 -18.59 -2.68
C GLU A 58 -5.74 -18.61 -3.61
N LEU A 59 -4.77 -17.76 -3.28
CA LEU A 59 -3.48 -17.70 -3.95
C LEU A 59 -2.43 -18.32 -3.02
N ASN A 60 -1.58 -19.18 -3.58
CA ASN A 60 -0.39 -19.64 -2.88
C ASN A 60 0.61 -18.48 -2.77
N GLY A 61 1.08 -18.23 -1.56
CA GLY A 61 2.16 -17.30 -1.28
C GLY A 61 3.53 -17.93 -1.56
N ASN A 62 4.54 -17.09 -1.64
CA ASN A 62 5.94 -17.49 -1.75
C ASN A 62 6.69 -17.13 -0.47
N ILE A 63 7.48 -18.04 0.06
CA ILE A 63 8.43 -17.73 1.13
C ILE A 63 9.52 -16.84 0.54
N PRO A 64 9.86 -15.69 1.18
CA PRO A 64 10.94 -14.84 0.71
C PRO A 64 12.27 -15.59 0.58
N GLN A 65 12.89 -15.47 -0.58
CA GLN A 65 14.16 -16.14 -0.89
C GLN A 65 15.36 -15.36 -0.35
N LYS A 66 15.23 -14.02 -0.28
CA LYS A 66 16.28 -13.11 0.17
C LYS A 66 15.67 -11.93 0.91
N ALA A 67 16.40 -11.39 1.88
CA ALA A 67 16.05 -10.19 2.59
C ALA A 67 17.21 -9.20 2.61
N TYR A 68 16.91 -7.93 2.45
CA TYR A 68 17.88 -6.85 2.43
C TYR A 68 17.41 -5.67 3.29
N ALA A 69 18.36 -5.03 3.97
CA ALA A 69 18.20 -3.67 4.45
C ALA A 69 18.63 -2.73 3.32
N VAL A 70 17.75 -1.82 2.90
CA VAL A 70 17.92 -1.02 1.68
C VAL A 70 17.63 0.44 1.95
N TRP A 71 18.46 1.33 1.39
CA TRP A 71 18.13 2.74 1.26
C TRP A 71 18.63 3.30 -0.07
N SER A 72 17.96 4.34 -0.56
CA SER A 72 18.36 5.02 -1.81
C SER A 72 19.77 5.58 -1.70
N SER A 73 20.57 5.42 -2.75
CA SER A 73 21.88 6.07 -2.87
C SER A 73 21.76 7.57 -3.19
N ASP A 74 20.60 8.01 -3.67
CA ASP A 74 20.29 9.43 -3.86
C ASP A 74 19.85 10.04 -2.52
N SER A 75 20.61 11.03 -2.05
CA SER A 75 20.40 11.68 -0.75
C SER A 75 19.11 12.47 -0.66
N GLU A 76 18.70 13.15 -1.73
CA GLU A 76 17.46 13.92 -1.78
C GLU A 76 16.24 13.02 -1.86
N ASP A 77 16.32 11.94 -2.64
CA ASP A 77 15.27 10.93 -2.67
C ASP A 77 15.07 10.28 -1.30
N ARG A 78 16.16 9.91 -0.64
CA ARG A 78 16.15 9.35 0.70
C ARG A 78 15.56 10.29 1.74
N LYS A 79 15.97 11.56 1.75
CA LYS A 79 15.51 12.61 2.68
C LYS A 79 14.02 12.87 2.57
N THR A 80 13.46 12.77 1.35
CA THR A 80 12.04 12.99 1.09
C THR A 80 11.18 11.71 1.20
N SER A 81 11.79 10.56 1.48
CA SER A 81 11.10 9.29 1.65
C SER A 81 10.77 9.03 3.11
N THR A 82 9.66 8.34 3.39
CA THR A 82 9.22 7.99 4.75
C THR A 82 9.97 6.80 5.34
N SER A 83 10.69 6.04 4.51
CA SER A 83 11.57 4.94 4.87
C SER A 83 12.88 5.08 4.09
N GLY A 84 13.59 4.00 3.82
CA GLY A 84 14.85 4.03 3.05
C GLY A 84 14.74 4.48 1.59
N GLY A 85 13.54 4.64 1.02
CA GLY A 85 13.35 5.07 -0.37
C GLY A 85 13.27 3.93 -1.40
N ALA A 86 13.14 2.67 -0.97
CA ALA A 86 13.09 1.51 -1.89
C ALA A 86 11.99 1.65 -2.96
N ALA A 87 10.78 2.10 -2.59
CA ALA A 87 9.68 2.30 -3.53
C ALA A 87 10.03 3.31 -4.62
N SER A 88 10.66 4.42 -4.25
CA SER A 88 11.08 5.47 -5.19
C SER A 88 12.11 4.95 -6.19
N VAL A 89 13.11 4.18 -5.73
CA VAL A 89 14.09 3.54 -6.60
C VAL A 89 13.42 2.60 -7.60
N PHE A 90 12.42 1.84 -7.16
CA PHE A 90 11.67 0.90 -8.02
C PHE A 90 10.85 1.64 -9.08
N TYR A 91 10.13 2.68 -8.71
CA TYR A 91 9.38 3.51 -9.65
C TYR A 91 10.29 4.17 -10.69
N ASN A 92 11.41 4.77 -10.25
CA ASN A 92 12.36 5.42 -11.14
C ASN A 92 12.97 4.45 -12.17
N GLU A 93 13.15 3.16 -11.79
CA GLU A 93 13.63 2.16 -12.75
C GLU A 93 12.60 1.87 -13.85
N VAL A 94 11.34 1.73 -13.49
CA VAL A 94 10.26 1.46 -14.45
C VAL A 94 10.03 2.66 -15.36
N LEU A 95 10.03 3.89 -14.82
CA LEU A 95 9.93 5.11 -15.62
C LEU A 95 11.08 5.27 -16.61
N LYS A 96 12.30 4.95 -16.21
CA LYS A 96 13.48 4.98 -17.11
C LYS A 96 13.26 4.11 -18.34
N ASN A 97 12.51 3.02 -18.21
CA ASN A 97 12.14 2.11 -19.29
C ASN A 97 10.80 2.49 -19.96
N LYS A 98 10.30 3.71 -19.75
CA LYS A 98 9.02 4.19 -20.28
C LYS A 98 7.83 3.32 -19.85
N GLY A 99 7.92 2.71 -18.68
CA GLY A 99 6.86 1.93 -18.06
C GLY A 99 5.92 2.79 -17.22
N ILE A 100 4.91 2.17 -16.66
CA ILE A 100 3.84 2.82 -15.91
C ILE A 100 3.88 2.37 -14.45
N CYS A 101 3.83 3.32 -13.54
CA CYS A 101 3.93 3.13 -12.09
C CYS A 101 2.58 3.35 -11.43
N TYR A 102 2.12 2.38 -10.64
CA TYR A 102 0.88 2.47 -9.87
C TYR A 102 1.16 2.49 -8.37
N GLY A 103 0.49 3.41 -7.67
CA GLY A 103 0.61 3.56 -6.23
C GLY A 103 -0.51 4.41 -5.63
N ALA A 104 -0.52 4.52 -4.30
CA ALA A 104 -1.50 5.31 -3.57
C ALA A 104 -1.17 6.80 -3.62
N VAL A 105 -2.16 7.64 -3.93
CA VAL A 105 -2.07 9.11 -3.94
C VAL A 105 -3.25 9.72 -3.22
N TYR A 106 -3.11 10.98 -2.78
CA TYR A 106 -4.27 11.81 -2.44
C TYR A 106 -4.84 12.42 -3.72
N ASP A 107 -6.17 12.40 -3.87
CA ASP A 107 -6.86 13.20 -4.87
C ASP A 107 -7.09 14.66 -4.37
N SER A 108 -7.85 15.46 -5.15
CA SER A 108 -8.15 16.86 -4.80
C SER A 108 -8.91 17.02 -3.49
N ASP A 109 -9.63 16.01 -3.06
CA ASP A 109 -10.44 16.00 -1.85
C ASP A 109 -9.76 15.25 -0.69
N LEU A 110 -8.43 15.02 -0.81
CA LEU A 110 -7.61 14.29 0.15
C LEU A 110 -8.07 12.83 0.38
N LYS A 111 -8.83 12.26 -0.58
CA LYS A 111 -9.16 10.83 -0.56
C LYS A 111 -7.99 10.03 -1.11
N VAL A 112 -7.73 8.87 -0.51
CA VAL A 112 -6.65 7.99 -0.98
C VAL A 112 -7.17 7.05 -2.07
N VAL A 113 -6.55 7.17 -3.22
CA VAL A 113 -6.87 6.39 -4.42
C VAL A 113 -5.60 5.80 -5.02
N ILE A 114 -5.74 4.70 -5.77
CA ILE A 114 -4.64 4.17 -6.58
C ILE A 114 -4.70 4.82 -7.96
N LYS A 115 -3.56 5.35 -8.41
CA LYS A 115 -3.40 5.92 -9.77
C LYS A 115 -2.13 5.43 -10.43
N GLY A 116 -2.11 5.46 -11.77
CA GLY A 116 -0.95 5.19 -12.62
C GLY A 116 -0.35 6.47 -13.17
N TYR A 117 0.99 6.53 -13.22
CA TYR A 117 1.76 7.61 -13.82
C TYR A 117 2.94 7.04 -14.61
N ASP A 118 3.26 7.70 -15.71
CA ASP A 118 4.42 7.44 -16.58
C ASP A 118 5.41 8.62 -16.62
N ASP A 119 5.26 9.54 -15.66
CA ASP A 119 6.00 10.79 -15.55
C ASP A 119 6.39 11.12 -14.09
N ASN A 120 6.88 12.34 -13.87
CA ASN A 120 7.29 12.84 -12.54
C ASN A 120 6.15 12.94 -11.51
N ASN A 121 4.89 12.71 -11.90
CA ASN A 121 3.79 12.63 -10.94
C ASN A 121 3.93 11.45 -9.97
N ILE A 122 4.85 10.49 -10.21
CA ILE A 122 5.23 9.46 -9.22
C ILE A 122 5.65 10.06 -7.87
N LEU A 123 6.10 11.32 -7.82
CA LEU A 123 6.40 12.00 -6.56
C LEU A 123 5.17 12.08 -5.63
N LYS A 124 3.95 12.03 -6.17
CA LYS A 124 2.70 11.96 -5.40
C LYS A 124 2.54 10.64 -4.62
N PHE A 125 3.28 9.59 -4.99
CA PHE A 125 3.30 8.33 -4.24
C PHE A 125 4.07 8.44 -2.92
N LYS A 126 4.96 9.41 -2.79
CA LYS A 126 5.70 9.64 -1.54
C LYS A 126 4.74 9.93 -0.38
N ASN A 127 5.23 9.75 0.81
CA ASN A 127 4.50 9.81 2.09
C ASN A 127 3.55 8.64 2.34
N SER A 128 3.55 8.14 3.56
CA SER A 128 2.65 7.10 4.02
C SER A 128 1.22 7.61 4.08
N LYS A 129 0.26 6.73 3.79
CA LYS A 129 -1.17 7.03 3.81
C LYS A 129 -1.85 5.93 4.64
N TYR A 130 -2.08 6.23 5.93
CA TYR A 130 -2.62 5.26 6.89
C TYR A 130 -4.14 5.18 6.84
N VAL A 131 -4.68 4.87 5.67
CA VAL A 131 -6.12 4.77 5.38
C VAL A 131 -6.33 3.83 4.19
N HIS A 132 -7.52 3.27 4.05
CA HIS A 132 -7.86 2.41 2.92
C HIS A 132 -7.83 3.20 1.60
N SER A 133 -7.17 2.66 0.58
CA SER A 133 -7.08 3.26 -0.75
C SER A 133 -8.04 2.60 -1.75
N LYS A 134 -8.79 3.41 -2.50
CA LYS A 134 -9.71 2.91 -3.53
C LYS A 134 -8.93 2.53 -4.80
N MET A 135 -9.19 1.32 -5.31
CA MET A 135 -8.58 0.84 -6.56
C MET A 135 -9.24 1.43 -7.82
N GLY A 136 -10.54 1.76 -7.77
CA GLY A 136 -11.26 2.29 -8.94
C GLY A 136 -11.13 1.41 -10.18
N SER A 137 -10.80 2.04 -11.32
CA SER A 137 -10.56 1.38 -12.62
C SER A 137 -9.18 0.70 -12.75
N THR A 138 -8.31 0.84 -11.75
CA THR A 138 -6.88 0.42 -11.81
C THR A 138 -6.68 -1.00 -12.32
N PHE A 139 -7.55 -1.94 -11.96
CA PHE A 139 -7.46 -3.32 -12.43
C PHE A 139 -7.58 -3.41 -13.97
N LEU A 140 -8.51 -2.66 -14.55
CA LEU A 140 -8.74 -2.64 -16.00
C LEU A 140 -7.62 -1.89 -16.70
N ASP A 141 -7.19 -0.76 -16.14
CA ASP A 141 -6.14 0.08 -16.71
C ASP A 141 -4.82 -0.70 -16.79
N ILE A 142 -4.41 -1.35 -15.70
CA ILE A 142 -3.23 -2.22 -15.66
C ILE A 142 -3.35 -3.34 -16.70
N LYS A 143 -4.51 -4.03 -16.77
CA LYS A 143 -4.71 -5.12 -17.71
C LYS A 143 -4.55 -4.68 -19.18
N ASN A 144 -5.07 -3.50 -19.53
CA ASN A 144 -4.97 -2.96 -20.89
C ASN A 144 -3.52 -2.59 -21.21
N GLN A 145 -2.84 -1.85 -20.32
CA GLN A 145 -1.44 -1.45 -20.50
C GLN A 145 -0.49 -2.65 -20.61
N LEU A 146 -0.71 -3.71 -19.84
CA LEU A 146 0.07 -4.95 -19.94
C LEU A 146 -0.11 -5.62 -21.32
N LYS A 147 -1.34 -5.61 -21.87
CA LYS A 147 -1.63 -6.13 -23.22
C LYS A 147 -1.02 -5.27 -24.33
N ASP A 148 -0.94 -3.96 -24.09
CA ASP A 148 -0.30 -2.99 -25.00
C ASP A 148 1.24 -3.07 -24.93
N GLY A 149 1.79 -3.93 -24.06
CA GLY A 149 3.21 -4.22 -23.95
C GLY A 149 4.01 -3.33 -22.99
N TYR A 150 3.35 -2.42 -22.26
CA TYR A 150 4.02 -1.59 -21.27
C TYR A 150 4.56 -2.44 -20.10
N GLU A 151 5.74 -2.07 -19.59
CA GLU A 151 6.19 -2.54 -18.28
C GLU A 151 5.38 -1.80 -17.21
N VAL A 152 4.78 -2.54 -16.28
CA VAL A 152 3.97 -1.98 -15.21
C VAL A 152 4.52 -2.41 -13.85
N ILE A 153 4.67 -1.46 -12.93
CA ILE A 153 4.88 -1.75 -11.52
C ILE A 153 3.66 -1.31 -10.70
N PHE A 154 3.16 -2.21 -9.86
CA PHE A 154 2.10 -1.91 -8.90
C PHE A 154 2.64 -2.09 -7.48
N ILE A 155 2.64 -1.01 -6.69
CA ILE A 155 2.96 -1.03 -5.26
C ILE A 155 1.69 -0.76 -4.47
N GLY A 156 1.25 -1.74 -3.67
CA GLY A 156 0.00 -1.64 -2.92
C GLY A 156 -0.05 -2.54 -1.68
N LEU A 157 -1.22 -2.62 -1.09
CA LEU A 157 -1.48 -3.52 0.03
C LEU A 157 -1.43 -4.98 -0.42
N PRO A 158 -1.05 -5.94 0.44
CA PRO A 158 -1.03 -7.36 0.08
C PRO A 158 -2.37 -7.87 -0.46
N CYS A 159 -3.48 -7.44 0.13
CA CYS A 159 -4.82 -7.80 -0.34
C CYS A 159 -5.15 -7.18 -1.72
N GLN A 160 -4.64 -5.99 -2.04
CA GLN A 160 -4.79 -5.37 -3.36
C GLN A 160 -3.94 -6.09 -4.41
N VAL A 161 -2.71 -6.48 -4.07
CA VAL A 161 -1.85 -7.31 -4.93
C VAL A 161 -2.52 -8.65 -5.21
N ALA A 162 -3.05 -9.32 -4.18
CA ALA A 162 -3.79 -10.57 -4.33
C ALA A 162 -5.02 -10.40 -5.24
N ALA A 163 -5.77 -9.31 -5.05
CA ALA A 163 -6.94 -9.00 -5.87
C ALA A 163 -6.55 -8.79 -7.34
N LEU A 164 -5.44 -8.07 -7.60
CA LEU A 164 -4.94 -7.84 -8.96
C LEU A 164 -4.51 -9.16 -9.61
N ARG A 165 -3.78 -10.02 -8.92
CA ARG A 165 -3.40 -11.35 -9.44
C ARG A 165 -4.62 -12.19 -9.79
N THR A 166 -5.62 -12.25 -8.89
CA THR A 166 -6.85 -13.01 -9.12
C THR A 166 -7.67 -12.44 -10.27
N TYR A 167 -7.70 -11.12 -10.44
CA TYR A 167 -8.38 -10.45 -11.55
C TYR A 167 -7.72 -10.73 -12.90
N LEU A 168 -6.39 -10.66 -12.96
CA LEU A 168 -5.61 -10.88 -14.18
C LEU A 168 -5.61 -12.34 -14.60
N LYS A 169 -5.64 -13.30 -13.67
CA LYS A 169 -5.63 -14.78 -13.85
C LYS A 169 -4.36 -15.35 -14.47
N ILE A 170 -3.52 -14.56 -15.07
CA ILE A 170 -2.23 -14.93 -15.67
C ILE A 170 -1.11 -14.09 -15.07
N ASP A 171 0.08 -14.65 -15.02
CA ASP A 171 1.28 -13.94 -14.58
C ASP A 171 1.95 -13.27 -15.79
N PHE A 172 1.74 -11.97 -15.93
CA PHE A 172 2.36 -11.17 -16.97
C PHE A 172 3.85 -10.96 -16.67
N ARG A 173 4.71 -11.21 -17.68
CA ARG A 173 6.17 -11.01 -17.54
C ARG A 173 6.55 -9.53 -17.35
N ASN A 174 5.79 -8.62 -17.93
CA ASN A 174 5.94 -7.17 -17.86
C ASN A 174 5.21 -6.50 -16.68
N LEU A 175 4.73 -7.29 -15.69
CA LEU A 175 4.15 -6.80 -14.45
C LEU A 175 5.04 -7.12 -13.28
N ILE A 176 5.44 -6.11 -12.52
CA ILE A 176 6.12 -6.24 -11.23
C ILE A 176 5.12 -5.92 -10.12
N LEU A 177 4.90 -6.87 -9.24
CA LEU A 177 4.03 -6.72 -8.07
C LEU A 177 4.84 -6.53 -6.80
N VAL A 178 4.61 -5.41 -6.14
CA VAL A 178 5.24 -5.10 -4.86
C VAL A 178 4.15 -4.90 -3.81
N ASP A 179 4.23 -5.64 -2.72
CA ASP A 179 3.37 -5.37 -1.58
C ASP A 179 4.13 -4.69 -0.44
N ILE A 180 3.39 -3.99 0.41
CA ILE A 180 3.96 -3.39 1.61
C ILE A 180 3.67 -4.27 2.83
N ILE A 181 4.53 -4.20 3.86
CA ILE A 181 4.20 -4.72 5.18
C ILE A 181 3.08 -3.83 5.73
N CYS A 182 1.89 -4.41 5.88
CA CYS A 182 0.67 -3.69 6.20
C CYS A 182 0.22 -3.99 7.63
N HIS A 183 -0.12 -2.94 8.38
CA HIS A 183 -0.61 -3.04 9.75
C HIS A 183 -2.15 -3.22 9.81
N GLY A 184 -2.86 -2.75 8.81
CA GLY A 184 -4.32 -2.66 8.70
C GLY A 184 -4.73 -1.33 8.08
N THR A 185 -6.01 -1.14 7.78
CA THR A 185 -6.51 0.12 7.19
C THR A 185 -7.87 0.52 7.77
N PRO A 186 -7.99 1.75 8.31
CA PRO A 186 -9.28 2.34 8.63
C PRO A 186 -10.01 2.79 7.35
N PRO A 187 -11.34 2.96 7.39
CA PRO A 187 -12.10 3.56 6.31
C PRO A 187 -11.78 5.06 6.16
N GLN A 188 -11.93 5.57 4.95
CA GLN A 188 -11.60 6.96 4.60
C GLN A 188 -12.38 7.98 5.44
N VAL A 189 -13.63 7.68 5.80
CA VAL A 189 -14.48 8.61 6.57
C VAL A 189 -13.84 9.05 7.90
N TYR A 190 -13.11 8.17 8.58
CA TYR A 190 -12.46 8.53 9.84
C TYR A 190 -11.35 9.56 9.65
N LEU A 191 -10.60 9.44 8.54
CA LEU A 191 -9.63 10.47 8.18
C LEU A 191 -10.32 11.78 7.79
N ASP A 192 -11.40 11.70 7.04
CA ASP A 192 -12.18 12.88 6.62
C ASP A 192 -12.69 13.66 7.81
N GLU A 193 -13.34 12.99 8.77
CA GLU A 193 -13.85 13.61 9.99
C GLU A 193 -12.74 14.23 10.83
N HIS A 194 -11.59 13.54 10.92
CA HIS A 194 -10.43 14.05 11.64
C HIS A 194 -9.85 15.31 10.99
N ILE A 195 -9.77 15.35 9.66
CA ILE A 195 -9.36 16.54 8.90
C ILE A 195 -10.36 17.68 9.14
N HIS A 196 -11.66 17.42 8.94
CA HIS A 196 -12.72 18.42 9.11
C HIS A 196 -12.75 19.02 10.53
N TYR A 197 -12.51 18.19 11.55
CA TYR A 197 -12.39 18.69 12.94
C TYR A 197 -11.32 19.78 13.06
N PHE A 198 -10.13 19.53 12.51
CA PHE A 198 -9.05 20.51 12.59
C PHE A 198 -9.24 21.69 11.67
N GLU A 199 -9.80 21.49 10.47
CA GLU A 199 -10.12 22.57 9.54
C GLU A 199 -11.09 23.57 10.20
N ASN A 200 -12.15 23.06 10.81
CA ASN A 200 -13.14 23.90 11.53
C ASN A 200 -12.50 24.59 12.74
N LYS A 201 -11.75 23.85 13.57
CA LYS A 201 -11.10 24.42 14.76
C LYS A 201 -10.07 25.50 14.45
N LYS A 202 -9.41 25.40 13.29
CA LYS A 202 -8.36 26.35 12.85
C LYS A 202 -8.84 27.33 11.80
N SER A 203 -10.09 27.22 11.32
CA SER A 203 -10.67 28.00 10.22
C SER A 203 -9.75 28.01 8.99
N ARG A 204 -9.22 26.84 8.63
CA ARG A 204 -8.28 26.66 7.52
C ARG A 204 -8.56 25.36 6.78
N LYS A 205 -8.39 25.38 5.45
CA LYS A 205 -8.45 24.18 4.61
C LYS A 205 -7.07 23.53 4.46
N ALA A 206 -7.06 22.19 4.48
CA ALA A 206 -5.89 21.38 4.24
C ALA A 206 -5.78 21.01 2.75
N ASP A 207 -4.59 21.15 2.20
CA ASP A 207 -4.24 20.71 0.85
C ASP A 207 -3.18 19.58 0.87
N GLU A 208 -2.55 19.39 2.02
CA GLU A 208 -1.51 18.37 2.22
C GLU A 208 -1.67 17.71 3.58
N ILE A 209 -1.53 16.39 3.59
CA ILE A 209 -1.50 15.55 4.80
C ILE A 209 -0.16 14.83 4.85
N ARG A 210 0.43 14.75 6.05
CA ARG A 210 1.58 13.89 6.32
C ARG A 210 1.36 13.09 7.60
N PHE A 211 1.78 11.83 7.57
CA PHE A 211 1.75 10.92 8.72
C PHE A 211 3.14 10.63 9.30
N ARG A 212 4.18 11.16 8.67
CA ARG A 212 5.57 10.95 9.08
C ARG A 212 6.35 12.26 8.97
N GLN A 213 7.21 12.49 9.95
CA GLN A 213 8.17 13.58 9.97
C GLN A 213 9.45 13.10 10.68
N ASP A 214 10.63 13.28 10.06
CA ASP A 214 11.94 12.97 10.65
C ASP A 214 12.02 11.55 11.28
N ASN A 215 11.49 10.55 10.59
CA ASN A 215 11.35 9.14 11.00
C ASN A 215 10.35 8.87 12.14
N GLU A 216 9.68 9.89 12.64
CA GLU A 216 8.65 9.79 13.67
C GLU A 216 7.24 9.83 13.05
N PHE A 217 6.26 9.40 13.84
CA PHE A 217 4.86 9.39 13.42
C PHE A 217 4.16 10.67 13.91
N TYR A 218 3.75 11.49 12.95
CA TYR A 218 3.03 12.73 13.18
C TYR A 218 1.83 12.82 12.25
N PHE A 219 0.71 13.28 12.76
CA PHE A 219 -0.39 13.76 11.92
C PHE A 219 -0.18 15.25 11.66
N SER A 220 -0.05 15.62 10.39
CA SER A 220 0.18 17.01 10.02
C SER A 220 -0.73 17.44 8.89
N LEU A 221 -1.35 18.62 9.02
CA LEU A 221 -2.15 19.28 7.99
C LEU A 221 -1.50 20.59 7.59
N LYS A 222 -1.39 20.81 6.28
CA LYS A 222 -0.80 22.03 5.73
C LYS A 222 -1.72 22.61 4.66
N SER A 223 -1.80 23.93 4.59
CA SER A 223 -2.40 24.67 3.47
C SER A 223 -1.31 25.07 2.48
N SER A 224 -1.61 25.05 1.19
CA SER A 224 -0.69 25.44 0.11
C SER A 224 -0.09 26.84 0.31
N ASN A 225 -0.83 27.73 0.95
CA ASN A 225 -0.44 29.12 1.21
C ASN A 225 0.47 29.29 2.44
N THR A 226 0.89 28.20 3.10
CA THR A 226 1.70 28.28 4.32
C THR A 226 2.99 27.49 4.21
N VAL A 227 4.06 27.99 4.82
CA VAL A 227 5.34 27.28 4.89
C VAL A 227 5.27 26.15 5.92
N LYS A 228 4.62 26.41 7.07
CA LYS A 228 4.50 25.43 8.16
C LYS A 228 3.09 24.81 8.20
N PRO A 229 2.96 23.55 8.65
CA PRO A 229 1.67 22.95 8.89
C PRO A 229 0.90 23.75 9.97
N PHE A 230 -0.42 23.80 9.85
CA PHE A 230 -1.28 24.43 10.87
C PHE A 230 -1.75 23.43 11.93
N VAL A 231 -1.56 22.14 11.68
CA VAL A 231 -1.65 21.05 12.64
C VAL A 231 -0.38 20.21 12.51
N SER A 232 0.24 19.86 13.63
CA SER A 232 1.31 18.89 13.70
C SER A 232 1.26 18.25 15.07
N MET A 233 0.88 16.98 15.14
CA MET A 233 0.66 16.25 16.39
C MET A 233 1.38 14.91 16.34
N HIS A 234 2.19 14.64 17.38
CA HIS A 234 2.83 13.34 17.53
C HIS A 234 1.79 12.23 17.76
N LYS A 235 2.11 11.00 17.33
CA LYS A 235 1.20 9.83 17.38
C LYS A 235 0.52 9.61 18.74
N ASN A 236 1.21 9.91 19.83
CA ASN A 236 0.69 9.71 21.19
C ASN A 236 -0.32 10.79 21.63
N LEU A 237 -0.47 11.87 20.85
CA LEU A 237 -1.38 12.98 21.11
C LEU A 237 -2.48 13.09 20.06
N ASP A 238 -2.32 12.39 18.92
CA ASP A 238 -3.26 12.41 17.81
C ASP A 238 -4.20 11.21 17.89
N THR A 239 -5.49 11.45 18.00
CA THR A 239 -6.49 10.39 18.19
C THR A 239 -6.63 9.46 16.98
N TYR A 240 -6.42 9.97 15.75
CA TYR A 240 -6.45 9.14 14.55
C TYR A 240 -5.27 8.17 14.50
N LEU A 241 -4.05 8.68 14.73
CA LEU A 241 -2.86 7.82 14.77
C LEU A 241 -2.89 6.86 15.95
N LEU A 242 -3.37 7.31 17.11
CA LEU A 242 -3.51 6.43 18.27
C LEU A 242 -4.46 5.27 17.96
N SER A 243 -5.65 5.55 17.41
CA SER A 243 -6.62 4.51 17.02
C SER A 243 -6.08 3.58 15.93
N PHE A 244 -5.28 4.11 15.01
CA PHE A 244 -4.59 3.31 13.99
C PHE A 244 -3.57 2.35 14.62
N PHE A 245 -2.71 2.83 15.51
CA PHE A 245 -1.66 1.99 16.13
C PHE A 245 -2.22 0.96 17.10
N GLU A 246 -3.31 1.30 17.80
CA GLU A 246 -4.02 0.37 18.68
C GLU A 246 -4.99 -0.56 17.92
N ALA A 247 -5.02 -0.48 16.59
CA ALA A 247 -5.86 -1.31 15.71
C ALA A 247 -7.37 -1.23 16.06
N LEU A 248 -7.89 -0.05 16.41
CA LEU A 248 -9.28 0.10 16.86
C LEU A 248 -10.28 0.31 15.73
N THR A 249 -9.81 0.71 14.54
CA THR A 249 -10.66 1.27 13.47
C THR A 249 -10.49 0.58 12.11
N TYR A 250 -9.96 -0.62 12.09
CA TYR A 250 -9.69 -1.32 10.84
C TYR A 250 -10.93 -2.01 10.24
N TYR A 251 -10.87 -2.29 8.93
CA TYR A 251 -11.80 -3.23 8.31
C TYR A 251 -11.74 -4.60 9.02
N ASP A 252 -12.89 -5.27 9.16
CA ASP A 252 -13.00 -6.58 9.82
C ASP A 252 -11.97 -7.57 9.28
N SER A 253 -11.77 -7.59 7.98
CA SER A 253 -10.79 -8.45 7.29
C SER A 253 -9.32 -8.19 7.67
N CYS A 254 -9.01 -7.07 8.33
CA CYS A 254 -7.65 -6.78 8.78
C CYS A 254 -7.31 -7.50 10.10
N TYR A 255 -8.30 -7.76 10.95
CA TYR A 255 -8.08 -8.43 12.24
C TYR A 255 -7.75 -9.92 12.10
N ASP A 256 -8.26 -10.56 11.03
CA ASP A 256 -7.93 -11.94 10.66
C ASP A 256 -7.33 -11.98 9.25
N CYS A 257 -6.32 -11.14 9.02
CA CYS A 257 -5.73 -10.94 7.70
C CYS A 257 -4.85 -12.12 7.29
N LYS A 258 -5.28 -12.89 6.28
CA LYS A 258 -4.51 -14.02 5.74
C LYS A 258 -3.17 -13.64 5.10
N TYR A 259 -2.94 -12.35 4.85
CA TYR A 259 -1.68 -11.84 4.30
C TYR A 259 -0.73 -11.31 5.40
N ALA A 260 -1.14 -11.34 6.67
CA ALA A 260 -0.28 -11.04 7.81
C ALA A 260 0.57 -12.27 8.18
N CYS A 261 1.31 -12.81 7.20
CA CYS A 261 2.12 -14.01 7.32
C CYS A 261 3.44 -13.84 6.55
N ASN A 262 4.34 -14.82 6.69
CA ASN A 262 5.64 -14.83 6.01
C ASN A 262 5.53 -15.13 4.51
N GLU A 263 4.47 -15.80 4.09
CA GLU A 263 4.21 -16.12 2.69
C GLU A 263 3.62 -14.91 1.97
N ARG A 264 4.26 -14.50 0.89
CA ARG A 264 3.92 -13.27 0.17
C ARG A 264 3.34 -13.57 -1.21
N VAL A 265 2.32 -12.78 -1.58
CA VAL A 265 1.64 -12.91 -2.88
C VAL A 265 2.23 -12.01 -3.97
N SER A 266 3.22 -11.20 -3.63
CA SER A 266 3.93 -10.27 -4.51
C SER A 266 5.25 -10.84 -5.03
N ASP A 267 5.89 -10.14 -5.96
CA ASP A 267 7.25 -10.44 -6.40
C ASP A 267 8.29 -9.93 -5.40
N ILE A 268 8.00 -8.77 -4.80
CA ILE A 268 8.84 -8.12 -3.79
C ILE A 268 7.94 -7.57 -2.69
N THR A 269 8.38 -7.64 -1.44
CA THR A 269 7.75 -6.98 -0.29
C THR A 269 8.65 -5.88 0.25
N ILE A 270 8.09 -4.72 0.56
CA ILE A 270 8.81 -3.61 1.17
C ILE A 270 8.16 -3.16 2.48
N GLY A 271 8.95 -2.58 3.36
CA GLY A 271 8.47 -2.00 4.63
C GLY A 271 9.55 -1.23 5.35
N ASP A 272 9.23 -0.72 6.53
CA ASP A 272 10.22 -0.16 7.45
C ASP A 272 11.01 -1.30 8.10
N PHE A 273 12.32 -1.17 8.19
CA PHE A 273 13.15 -2.17 8.88
C PHE A 273 13.24 -1.85 10.38
N TRP A 274 12.21 -2.21 11.11
CA TRP A 274 12.20 -2.09 12.57
C TRP A 274 13.21 -3.06 13.21
N GLY A 275 13.95 -2.58 14.20
CA GLY A 275 14.90 -3.40 14.96
C GLY A 275 16.26 -3.63 14.30
N LEU A 276 16.58 -2.92 13.21
CA LEU A 276 17.92 -2.95 12.64
C LEU A 276 18.93 -2.43 13.67
N GLY A 277 19.97 -3.24 13.95
CA GLY A 277 21.02 -2.89 14.93
C GLY A 277 20.69 -3.23 16.40
N LEU A 278 19.50 -3.76 16.72
CA LEU A 278 19.14 -4.12 18.09
C LEU A 278 19.85 -5.40 18.60
N LYS A 279 20.02 -6.39 17.73
CA LYS A 279 20.69 -7.67 18.08
C LYS A 279 22.18 -7.64 17.81
N GLU A 280 22.57 -7.01 16.71
CA GLU A 280 23.97 -6.79 16.33
C GLU A 280 24.16 -5.32 15.99
N PRO A 281 25.19 -4.66 16.55
CA PRO A 281 25.47 -3.27 16.24
C PRO A 281 25.65 -3.06 14.73
N PHE A 282 24.95 -2.09 14.20
CA PHE A 282 25.04 -1.75 12.79
C PHE A 282 26.37 -1.05 12.53
N LYS A 283 27.29 -1.74 11.85
CA LYS A 283 28.68 -1.29 11.66
C LYS A 283 28.85 -0.14 10.66
N HIS A 284 27.83 0.17 9.88
CA HIS A 284 27.88 1.22 8.88
C HIS A 284 27.16 2.46 9.40
N GLY A 285 27.86 3.59 9.41
CA GLY A 285 27.23 4.87 9.73
C GLY A 285 26.09 5.15 8.73
N TYR A 286 24.86 5.18 9.21
CA TYR A 286 23.72 5.63 8.45
C TYR A 286 22.90 6.59 9.30
N SER A 287 22.27 7.54 8.65
CA SER A 287 21.27 8.42 9.24
C SER A 287 19.95 8.20 8.51
N GLY A 288 18.85 8.29 9.24
CA GLY A 288 17.51 8.14 8.68
C GLY A 288 16.99 6.70 8.61
N ALA A 289 15.79 6.54 8.10
CA ALA A 289 15.10 5.25 8.02
C ALA A 289 15.72 4.30 6.99
N VAL A 290 15.52 3.02 7.20
CA VAL A 290 15.95 1.93 6.31
C VAL A 290 14.73 1.11 5.92
N SER A 291 14.64 0.73 4.66
CA SER A 291 13.60 -0.18 4.18
C SER A 291 14.06 -1.63 4.31
N VAL A 292 13.16 -2.52 4.74
CA VAL A 292 13.30 -3.95 4.47
C VAL A 292 12.78 -4.24 3.07
N VAL A 293 13.52 -5.05 2.33
CA VAL A 293 13.13 -5.54 1.00
C VAL A 293 13.23 -7.06 1.02
N LEU A 294 12.10 -7.74 0.84
CA LEU A 294 12.02 -9.19 0.72
C LEU A 294 11.81 -9.55 -0.75
N ILE A 295 12.62 -10.46 -1.27
CA ILE A 295 12.52 -10.96 -2.64
C ILE A 295 11.78 -12.30 -2.61
N ASN A 296 10.59 -12.35 -3.21
CA ASN A 296 9.67 -13.47 -3.06
C ASN A 296 9.68 -14.41 -4.26
N THR A 297 9.96 -13.91 -5.47
CA THR A 297 9.91 -14.70 -6.72
C THR A 297 11.17 -14.52 -7.57
N LYS A 298 11.35 -15.39 -8.56
CA LYS A 298 12.42 -15.25 -9.57
C LYS A 298 12.28 -13.93 -10.37
N LYS A 299 11.07 -13.50 -10.65
CA LYS A 299 10.78 -12.22 -11.31
C LYS A 299 11.21 -11.05 -10.41
N GLY A 300 10.94 -11.13 -9.10
CA GLY A 300 11.45 -10.19 -8.10
C GLY A 300 12.98 -10.13 -8.04
N VAL A 301 13.67 -11.28 -8.11
CA VAL A 301 15.15 -11.32 -8.22
C VAL A 301 15.62 -10.56 -9.46
N SER A 302 15.07 -10.87 -10.63
CA SER A 302 15.47 -10.23 -11.89
C SER A 302 15.23 -8.71 -11.87
N PHE A 303 14.12 -8.26 -11.30
CA PHE A 303 13.84 -6.83 -11.15
C PHE A 303 14.79 -6.18 -10.15
N PHE A 304 15.01 -6.78 -8.98
CA PHE A 304 15.89 -6.24 -7.96
C PHE A 304 17.35 -6.12 -8.44
N ASP A 305 17.80 -7.07 -9.25
CA ASP A 305 19.13 -7.01 -9.86
C ASP A 305 19.33 -5.78 -10.77
N ARG A 306 18.28 -5.23 -11.36
CA ARG A 306 18.33 -4.00 -12.16
C ARG A 306 18.50 -2.75 -11.30
N VAL A 307 18.09 -2.77 -10.05
CA VAL A 307 18.02 -1.59 -9.17
C VAL A 307 19.06 -1.59 -8.04
N LYS A 308 19.63 -2.74 -7.70
CA LYS A 308 20.50 -2.89 -6.53
C LYS A 308 21.71 -1.94 -6.50
N ASN A 309 22.20 -1.53 -7.66
CA ASN A 309 23.30 -0.57 -7.79
C ASN A 309 22.90 0.90 -7.55
N LYS A 310 21.60 1.17 -7.43
CA LYS A 310 21.03 2.48 -7.05
C LYS A 310 20.66 2.55 -5.57
N CYS A 311 20.99 1.49 -4.84
CA CYS A 311 20.73 1.35 -3.42
C CYS A 311 22.04 1.12 -2.66
N CYS A 312 22.14 1.69 -1.47
CA CYS A 312 22.98 1.12 -0.44
C CYS A 312 22.21 -0.06 0.16
N LEU A 313 22.85 -1.20 0.31
CA LEU A 313 22.18 -2.42 0.77
C LEU A 313 23.08 -3.27 1.66
N LEU A 314 22.44 -3.92 2.61
CA LEU A 314 23.04 -4.98 3.39
C LEU A 314 22.20 -6.24 3.18
N TYR A 315 22.88 -7.32 2.93
CA TYR A 315 22.23 -8.64 2.88
C TYR A 315 21.93 -9.10 4.31
N THR A 316 20.67 -9.40 4.56
CA THR A 316 20.25 -10.09 5.78
C THR A 316 19.72 -11.45 5.35
N SER A 317 20.25 -12.54 5.90
CA SER A 317 19.71 -13.87 5.62
C SER A 317 18.24 -13.93 6.06
N PRO A 318 17.30 -14.37 5.22
CA PRO A 318 15.95 -14.60 5.68
C PRO A 318 16.00 -15.66 6.77
N SER A 319 15.77 -15.27 8.03
CA SER A 319 15.60 -16.24 9.10
C SER A 319 14.13 -16.64 9.13
N PRO A 320 13.79 -17.92 8.92
CA PRO A 320 12.43 -18.41 9.11
C PRO A 320 11.96 -18.27 10.58
N ARG A 321 12.86 -17.83 11.47
CA ARG A 321 12.59 -17.64 12.91
C ARG A 321 12.30 -16.20 13.30
N ASP A 322 12.17 -15.25 12.37
CA ASP A 322 11.85 -13.86 12.70
C ASP A 322 10.40 -13.53 12.31
N PRO A 323 9.40 -14.01 13.07
CA PRO A 323 7.99 -13.72 12.83
C PRO A 323 7.61 -12.28 13.20
N LYS A 324 8.55 -11.48 13.74
CA LYS A 324 8.31 -10.13 14.24
C LYS A 324 8.33 -9.05 13.17
N THR A 325 8.66 -9.36 11.92
CA THR A 325 8.56 -8.41 10.81
C THR A 325 7.15 -8.19 10.29
N SER A 326 6.18 -9.02 10.70
CA SER A 326 4.79 -8.94 10.25
C SER A 326 3.79 -8.40 11.28
N ARG A 327 4.22 -8.18 12.51
CA ARG A 327 3.38 -7.56 13.55
C ARG A 327 4.20 -6.52 14.30
N MET A 328 3.72 -5.30 14.38
CA MET A 328 4.15 -4.40 15.45
C MET A 328 3.78 -5.05 16.78
N PRO A 329 4.65 -5.00 17.79
CA PRO A 329 4.27 -5.51 19.12
C PRO A 329 3.04 -4.74 19.60
N SER A 330 2.08 -5.46 20.12
CA SER A 330 0.87 -4.92 20.77
C SER A 330 1.18 -4.24 22.12
N SER A 331 2.44 -3.89 22.36
CA SER A 331 2.87 -3.15 23.54
C SER A 331 4.27 -2.56 23.30
N ALA A 332 4.33 -1.31 22.96
CA ALA A 332 5.42 -0.38 23.27
C ALA A 332 4.89 1.04 23.24
#